data_4c4984c9bc4ccfec66c45ea406ee90ec
#
_entry.id   4c4984c9bc4ccfec66c45ea406ee90ec
#
_cell.length_a   1.000
_cell.length_b   1.000
_cell.length_c   1.000
_cell.angle_alpha   90.00
_cell.angle_beta   90.00
_cell.angle_gamma   90.00
#
_symmetry.space_group_name_H-M   'P 1'
#
loop_
_entity.id
_entity.type
_entity.pdbx_description
1 polymer ?
#
loop_
_entity_poly.entity_id
_entity_poly.type
_entity_poly.pdbx_seq_one_letter_code
_entity_poly.pdbx_strand_id
1 'polypeptide(L)'
;MGKKSKVKKLLPFVSICTPTFNRRPFIQTMFECFRNQKYPKDRMEWIIIDDGTDKIKDLIDLANIPQIKYFPYDTKMTLGKKRNIMHDKTKGDILVYMDDDDYYPPERVPHAVSMLMKSNAICAGASELYVYFNNLKQMWQCGPYGPNHATAGTFAFKRE
;
A
#
# COMPACT_ATOMS: atom_id res chain seq x y z
N MET A 1 41.93 0.30 -19.83
CA MET A 1 40.63 -0.37 -19.57
C MET A 1 39.80 0.51 -18.63
N GLY A 2 38.85 1.27 -19.17
CA GLY A 2 38.03 2.19 -18.38
C GLY A 2 36.97 1.45 -17.59
N LYS A 3 36.96 1.56 -16.26
CA LYS A 3 35.87 1.11 -15.39
C LYS A 3 34.62 1.94 -15.70
N LYS A 4 33.63 1.35 -16.39
CA LYS A 4 32.31 1.94 -16.51
C LYS A 4 31.73 2.03 -15.08
N SER A 5 31.61 3.24 -14.54
CA SER A 5 30.88 3.47 -13.31
C SER A 5 29.42 3.05 -13.55
N LYS A 6 28.95 2.01 -12.84
CA LYS A 6 27.54 1.66 -12.82
C LYS A 6 26.80 2.83 -12.14
N VAL A 7 26.14 3.65 -12.91
CA VAL A 7 25.20 4.66 -12.38
C VAL A 7 24.18 3.87 -11.55
N LYS A 8 24.19 4.07 -10.23
CA LYS A 8 23.24 3.42 -9.33
C LYS A 8 21.87 4.00 -9.65
N LYS A 9 21.02 3.22 -10.35
CA LYS A 9 19.67 3.65 -10.73
C LYS A 9 18.92 4.02 -9.45
N LEU A 10 18.51 5.28 -9.35
CA LEU A 10 17.75 5.74 -8.18
C LEU A 10 16.45 4.96 -8.08
N LEU A 11 16.14 4.48 -6.87
CA LEU A 11 14.88 3.77 -6.63
C LEU A 11 13.68 4.70 -6.87
N PRO A 12 12.57 4.23 -7.47
CA PRO A 12 11.36 5.02 -7.63
C PRO A 12 10.85 5.60 -6.32
N PHE A 13 10.19 6.75 -6.35
CA PHE A 13 9.43 7.24 -5.21
C PHE A 13 8.09 6.52 -5.16
N VAL A 14 7.67 6.03 -3.99
CA VAL A 14 6.48 5.20 -3.83
C VAL A 14 5.45 5.92 -2.97
N SER A 15 4.20 5.97 -3.44
CA SER A 15 3.06 6.38 -2.63
C SER A 15 2.27 5.16 -2.18
N ILE A 16 2.25 4.91 -0.87
CA ILE A 16 1.33 3.93 -0.29
C ILE A 16 -0.04 4.58 -0.13
N CYS A 17 -1.10 3.85 -0.47
CA CYS A 17 -2.48 4.34 -0.49
C CYS A 17 -3.36 3.47 0.40
N THR A 18 -3.93 4.06 1.46
CA THR A 18 -4.81 3.38 2.42
C THR A 18 -6.13 4.13 2.57
N PRO A 19 -7.25 3.56 2.11
CA PRO A 19 -8.58 4.05 2.44
C PRO A 19 -8.99 3.49 3.81
N THR A 20 -9.54 4.31 4.70
CA THR A 20 -10.05 3.83 5.99
C THR A 20 -11.45 4.36 6.29
N PHE A 21 -12.23 3.62 7.09
CA PHE A 21 -13.56 4.01 7.57
C PHE A 21 -13.90 3.24 8.85
N ASN A 22 -13.82 3.89 10.01
CA ASN A 22 -14.14 3.30 11.33
C ASN A 22 -13.34 2.00 11.59
N ARG A 23 -12.03 2.02 11.35
CA ARG A 23 -11.12 0.86 11.45
C ARG A 23 -10.10 0.99 12.58
N ARG A 24 -10.39 1.80 13.60
CA ARG A 24 -9.48 2.05 14.73
C ARG A 24 -8.79 0.82 15.30
N PRO A 25 -9.45 -0.36 15.50
CA PRO A 25 -8.78 -1.56 16.05
C PRO A 25 -7.66 -2.12 15.19
N PHE A 26 -7.62 -1.82 13.88
CA PHE A 26 -6.63 -2.36 12.93
C PHE A 26 -5.45 -1.42 12.71
N ILE A 27 -5.57 -0.16 13.11
CA ILE A 27 -4.62 0.91 12.75
C ILE A 27 -3.21 0.64 13.29
N GLN A 28 -3.08 0.07 14.47
CA GLN A 28 -1.76 -0.26 15.01
C GLN A 28 -1.03 -1.28 14.14
N THR A 29 -1.72 -2.35 13.72
CA THR A 29 -1.15 -3.35 12.80
C THR A 29 -0.77 -2.76 11.45
N MET A 30 -1.60 -1.85 10.92
CA MET A 30 -1.33 -1.12 9.70
C MET A 30 -0.02 -0.28 9.82
N PHE A 31 0.21 0.40 10.95
CA PHE A 31 1.46 1.11 11.21
C PHE A 31 2.67 0.18 11.26
N GLU A 32 2.53 -0.99 11.86
CA GLU A 32 3.60 -1.99 11.91
C GLU A 32 3.92 -2.55 10.51
N CYS A 33 2.91 -2.84 9.70
CA CYS A 33 3.09 -3.24 8.30
C CYS A 33 3.91 -2.20 7.52
N PHE A 34 3.63 -0.89 7.71
CA PHE A 34 4.39 0.18 7.07
C PHE A 34 5.83 0.26 7.59
N ARG A 35 6.03 0.26 8.91
CA ARG A 35 7.38 0.34 9.52
C ARG A 35 8.28 -0.80 9.06
N ASN A 36 7.71 -2.00 8.91
CA ASN A 36 8.43 -3.21 8.53
C ASN A 36 8.77 -3.28 7.04
N GLN A 37 8.23 -2.39 6.18
CA GLN A 37 8.54 -2.43 4.75
C GLN A 37 10.04 -2.27 4.49
N LYS A 38 10.62 -3.21 3.75
CA LYS A 38 12.04 -3.22 3.33
C LYS A 38 12.27 -2.32 2.10
N TYR A 39 11.83 -1.08 2.20
CA TYR A 39 12.02 -0.04 1.21
C TYR A 39 12.48 1.24 1.91
N PRO A 40 13.38 2.06 1.31
CA PRO A 40 13.88 3.27 1.97
C PRO A 40 12.75 4.23 2.35
N LYS A 41 12.69 4.64 3.61
CA LYS A 41 11.60 5.48 4.13
C LYS A 41 11.61 6.89 3.54
N ASP A 42 12.78 7.38 3.15
CA ASP A 42 12.96 8.65 2.43
C ASP A 42 12.51 8.58 0.96
N ARG A 43 12.20 7.37 0.46
CA ARG A 43 11.65 7.11 -0.88
C ARG A 43 10.19 6.68 -0.83
N MET A 44 9.49 6.94 0.28
CA MET A 44 8.06 6.63 0.44
C MET A 44 7.29 7.81 1.01
N GLU A 45 6.04 7.93 0.62
CA GLU A 45 4.99 8.66 1.30
C GLU A 45 3.79 7.73 1.55
N TRP A 46 2.93 8.10 2.47
CA TRP A 46 1.75 7.31 2.80
C TRP A 46 0.51 8.18 2.86
N ILE A 47 -0.39 7.99 1.90
CA ILE A 47 -1.65 8.72 1.77
C ILE A 47 -2.75 7.93 2.47
N ILE A 48 -3.37 8.51 3.48
CA ILE A 48 -4.49 7.92 4.21
C ILE A 48 -5.72 8.80 4.02
N ILE A 49 -6.80 8.24 3.45
CA ILE A 49 -8.11 8.89 3.33
C ILE A 49 -9.05 8.28 4.36
N ASP A 50 -9.52 9.10 5.28
CA ASP A 50 -10.41 8.69 6.36
C ASP A 50 -11.76 9.42 6.26
N ASP A 51 -12.79 8.69 5.87
CA ASP A 51 -14.17 9.20 5.81
C ASP A 51 -15.07 8.57 6.91
N GLY A 52 -14.46 7.96 7.93
CA GLY A 52 -15.14 7.41 9.10
C GLY A 52 -15.67 8.51 10.03
N THR A 53 -16.59 8.13 10.92
CA THR A 53 -17.07 8.98 12.02
C THR A 53 -16.12 8.94 13.22
N ASP A 54 -15.45 7.79 13.43
CA ASP A 54 -14.37 7.61 14.41
C ASP A 54 -13.02 7.87 13.71
N LYS A 55 -12.61 9.15 13.71
CA LYS A 55 -11.36 9.59 13.09
C LYS A 55 -10.13 9.06 13.84
N ILE A 56 -9.09 8.71 13.08
CA ILE A 56 -7.86 8.12 13.62
C ILE A 56 -6.71 9.12 13.78
N LYS A 57 -6.99 10.42 13.74
CA LYS A 57 -5.96 11.49 13.80
C LYS A 57 -5.07 11.37 15.02
N ASP A 58 -5.64 11.10 16.19
CA ASP A 58 -4.94 10.89 17.46
C ASP A 58 -3.92 9.73 17.38
N LEU A 59 -4.30 8.61 16.75
CA LEU A 59 -3.40 7.46 16.57
C LEU A 59 -2.25 7.80 15.61
N ILE A 60 -2.52 8.59 14.57
CA ILE A 60 -1.49 9.05 13.63
C ILE A 60 -0.48 9.95 14.32
N ASP A 61 -0.94 10.89 15.14
CA ASP A 61 -0.06 11.79 15.89
C ASP A 61 0.84 11.03 16.87
N LEU A 62 0.27 10.05 17.57
CA LEU A 62 1.02 9.16 18.48
C LEU A 62 2.04 8.27 17.74
N ALA A 63 1.71 7.81 16.53
CA ALA A 63 2.58 6.94 15.76
C ALA A 63 3.86 7.63 15.30
N ASN A 64 3.85 8.96 15.14
CA ASN A 64 4.99 9.79 14.73
C ASN A 64 5.71 9.25 13.48
N ILE A 65 4.94 8.91 12.43
CA ILE A 65 5.45 8.44 11.14
C ILE A 65 5.46 9.62 10.16
N PRO A 66 6.62 10.22 9.85
CA PRO A 66 6.69 11.46 9.08
C PRO A 66 6.26 11.31 7.61
N GLN A 67 6.17 10.08 7.10
CA GLN A 67 5.72 9.78 5.74
C GLN A 67 4.20 9.90 5.58
N ILE A 68 3.43 9.90 6.68
CA ILE A 68 1.96 9.94 6.62
C ILE A 68 1.46 11.32 6.19
N LYS A 69 0.56 11.32 5.23
CA LYS A 69 -0.29 12.43 4.83
C LYS A 69 -1.74 12.01 5.02
N TYR A 70 -2.35 12.52 6.07
CA TYR A 70 -3.69 12.17 6.51
C TYR A 70 -4.72 13.19 6.01
N PHE A 71 -5.78 12.70 5.41
CA PHE A 71 -6.87 13.49 4.85
C PHE A 71 -8.22 13.01 5.40
N PRO A 72 -8.76 13.66 6.44
CA PRO A 72 -10.09 13.37 6.95
C PRO A 72 -11.17 13.99 6.06
N TYR A 73 -12.30 13.29 5.94
CA TYR A 73 -13.51 13.75 5.24
C TYR A 73 -14.74 13.47 6.11
N ASP A 74 -15.67 14.41 6.17
CA ASP A 74 -16.87 14.30 7.01
C ASP A 74 -17.99 13.50 6.35
N THR A 75 -17.92 13.33 5.04
CA THR A 75 -18.93 12.60 4.27
C THR A 75 -18.38 11.26 3.80
N LYS A 76 -19.10 10.18 4.11
CA LYS A 76 -18.78 8.82 3.64
C LYS A 76 -18.77 8.78 2.10
N MET A 77 -17.77 8.13 1.56
CA MET A 77 -17.55 7.97 0.13
C MET A 77 -17.53 6.49 -0.27
N THR A 78 -17.74 6.23 -1.56
CA THR A 78 -17.47 4.90 -2.12
C THR A 78 -15.97 4.63 -2.11
N LEU A 79 -15.57 3.36 -2.04
CA LEU A 79 -14.16 2.96 -2.08
C LEU A 79 -13.46 3.46 -3.37
N GLY A 80 -14.13 3.37 -4.52
CA GLY A 80 -13.61 3.89 -5.79
C GLY A 80 -13.33 5.39 -5.75
N LYS A 81 -14.24 6.20 -5.16
CA LYS A 81 -14.03 7.64 -4.98
C LYS A 81 -12.83 7.92 -4.08
N LYS A 82 -12.68 7.20 -2.95
CA LYS A 82 -11.50 7.33 -2.08
C LYS A 82 -10.21 7.01 -2.83
N ARG A 83 -10.18 5.92 -3.60
CA ARG A 83 -9.00 5.54 -4.40
C ARG A 83 -8.63 6.61 -5.42
N ASN A 84 -9.58 7.19 -6.13
CA ASN A 84 -9.31 8.29 -7.06
C ASN A 84 -8.72 9.51 -6.33
N ILE A 85 -9.30 9.92 -5.20
CA ILE A 85 -8.76 11.03 -4.39
C ILE A 85 -7.33 10.71 -3.91
N MET A 86 -7.06 9.47 -3.49
CA MET A 86 -5.69 9.09 -3.11
C MET A 86 -4.72 9.26 -4.27
N HIS A 87 -5.08 8.84 -5.49
CA HIS A 87 -4.25 9.02 -6.69
C HIS A 87 -3.93 10.50 -6.93
N ASP A 88 -4.90 11.41 -6.78
CA ASP A 88 -4.69 12.86 -6.92
C ASP A 88 -3.75 13.43 -5.85
N LYS A 89 -3.71 12.83 -4.66
CA LYS A 89 -2.86 13.28 -3.54
C LYS A 89 -1.45 12.70 -3.56
N THR A 90 -1.19 11.67 -4.37
CA THR A 90 0.11 10.99 -4.43
C THR A 90 1.13 11.77 -5.27
N LYS A 91 2.42 11.57 -4.98
CA LYS A 91 3.56 12.11 -5.75
C LYS A 91 4.50 11.00 -6.26
N GLY A 92 4.26 9.75 -5.87
CA GLY A 92 5.11 8.62 -6.21
C GLY A 92 5.08 8.27 -7.69
N ASP A 93 6.19 7.76 -8.20
CA ASP A 93 6.27 7.14 -9.53
C ASP A 93 5.49 5.83 -9.58
N ILE A 94 5.33 5.20 -8.42
CA ILE A 94 4.58 3.96 -8.22
C ILE A 94 3.63 4.14 -7.05
N LEU A 95 2.37 3.76 -7.24
CA LEU A 95 1.34 3.71 -6.21
C LEU A 95 1.17 2.27 -5.75
N VAL A 96 1.08 2.04 -4.44
CA VAL A 96 0.91 0.72 -3.84
C VAL A 96 -0.28 0.74 -2.88
N TYR A 97 -1.30 -0.07 -3.13
CA TYR A 97 -2.41 -0.22 -2.19
C TYR A 97 -2.00 -1.07 -0.99
N MET A 98 -2.37 -0.61 0.18
CA MET A 98 -2.31 -1.32 1.45
C MET A 98 -3.59 -0.98 2.23
N ASP A 99 -4.55 -1.88 2.24
CA ASP A 99 -5.82 -1.70 2.95
C ASP A 99 -5.57 -1.75 4.48
N ASP A 100 -6.47 -1.18 5.28
CA ASP A 100 -6.24 -0.93 6.71
C ASP A 100 -6.44 -2.16 7.61
N ASP A 101 -7.05 -3.22 7.10
CA ASP A 101 -7.39 -4.45 7.80
C ASP A 101 -6.68 -5.72 7.29
N ASP A 102 -5.73 -5.55 6.36
CA ASP A 102 -4.93 -6.63 5.81
C ASP A 102 -3.50 -6.67 6.38
N TYR A 103 -2.90 -7.86 6.38
CA TYR A 103 -1.47 -8.04 6.67
C TYR A 103 -0.64 -7.89 5.38
N TYR A 104 0.35 -7.04 5.43
CA TYR A 104 1.31 -6.86 4.34
C TYR A 104 2.74 -7.21 4.80
N PRO A 105 3.38 -8.21 4.18
CA PRO A 105 4.74 -8.60 4.54
C PRO A 105 5.76 -7.48 4.24
N PRO A 106 6.95 -7.53 4.87
CA PRO A 106 8.01 -6.53 4.65
C PRO A 106 8.44 -6.35 3.20
N GLU A 107 8.24 -7.34 2.37
CA GLU A 107 8.58 -7.36 0.94
C GLU A 107 7.50 -6.74 0.04
N ARG A 108 6.34 -6.34 0.57
CA ARG A 108 5.21 -5.85 -0.24
C ARG A 108 5.60 -4.73 -1.20
N VAL A 109 6.25 -3.68 -0.69
CA VAL A 109 6.66 -2.53 -1.51
C VAL A 109 7.80 -2.89 -2.45
N PRO A 110 8.96 -3.44 -2.01
CA PRO A 110 10.05 -3.77 -2.91
C PRO A 110 9.66 -4.81 -3.97
N HIS A 111 8.78 -5.76 -3.65
CA HIS A 111 8.26 -6.72 -4.63
C HIS A 111 7.43 -6.02 -5.71
N ALA A 112 6.47 -5.17 -5.33
CA ALA A 112 5.64 -4.42 -6.29
C ALA A 112 6.50 -3.56 -7.22
N VAL A 113 7.47 -2.82 -6.68
CA VAL A 113 8.43 -2.03 -7.45
C VAL A 113 9.21 -2.91 -8.42
N SER A 114 9.75 -4.05 -7.94
CA SER A 114 10.53 -4.97 -8.78
C SER A 114 9.71 -5.50 -9.95
N MET A 115 8.45 -5.90 -9.72
CA MET A 115 7.58 -6.44 -10.77
C MET A 115 7.27 -5.39 -11.84
N LEU A 116 6.91 -4.17 -11.43
CA LEU A 116 6.61 -3.08 -12.35
C LEU A 116 7.84 -2.60 -13.11
N MET A 117 9.02 -2.54 -12.47
CA MET A 117 10.26 -2.10 -13.12
C MET A 117 10.85 -3.12 -14.09
N LYS A 118 10.55 -4.41 -13.93
CA LYS A 118 11.01 -5.50 -14.82
C LYS A 118 10.08 -5.78 -15.99
N SER A 119 8.92 -5.14 -16.05
CA SER A 119 7.91 -5.36 -17.07
C SER A 119 7.43 -4.05 -17.68
N ASN A 120 6.76 -4.14 -18.82
CA ASN A 120 6.03 -3.01 -19.43
C ASN A 120 4.62 -2.85 -18.85
N ALA A 121 4.22 -3.68 -17.88
CA ALA A 121 2.92 -3.58 -17.25
C ALA A 121 2.78 -2.25 -16.49
N ILE A 122 1.62 -1.65 -16.57
CA ILE A 122 1.25 -0.44 -15.82
C ILE A 122 0.63 -0.78 -14.46
N CYS A 123 0.14 -2.02 -14.30
CA CYS A 123 -0.45 -2.53 -13.07
C CYS A 123 0.15 -3.90 -12.72
N ALA A 124 0.36 -4.15 -11.43
CA ALA A 124 0.74 -5.45 -10.88
C ALA A 124 -0.12 -5.75 -9.66
N GLY A 125 -0.36 -7.03 -9.40
CA GLY A 125 -1.11 -7.51 -8.24
C GLY A 125 -0.89 -9.01 -8.04
N ALA A 126 -1.44 -9.57 -6.96
CA ALA A 126 -1.37 -11.00 -6.67
C ALA A 126 -2.68 -11.69 -7.06
N SER A 127 -2.57 -12.80 -7.79
CA SER A 127 -3.70 -13.69 -8.10
C SER A 127 -3.91 -14.77 -7.03
N GLU A 128 -3.04 -14.81 -6.03
CA GLU A 128 -3.07 -15.72 -4.90
C GLU A 128 -3.00 -14.92 -3.61
N LEU A 129 -3.81 -15.27 -2.63
CA LEU A 129 -3.79 -14.68 -1.30
C LEU A 129 -4.09 -15.74 -0.23
N TYR A 130 -3.69 -15.46 0.99
CA TYR A 130 -3.93 -16.33 2.14
C TYR A 130 -4.90 -15.65 3.10
N VAL A 131 -5.92 -16.39 3.54
CA VAL A 131 -6.90 -15.92 4.52
C VAL A 131 -6.82 -16.78 5.77
N TYR A 132 -6.59 -16.15 6.91
CA TYR A 132 -6.60 -16.84 8.20
C TYR A 132 -7.97 -16.72 8.87
N PHE A 133 -8.62 -17.84 9.06
CA PHE A 133 -9.88 -17.93 9.78
C PHE A 133 -9.62 -18.15 11.28
N ASN A 134 -9.69 -17.07 12.06
CA ASN A 134 -9.33 -17.10 13.48
C ASN A 134 -10.21 -18.06 14.31
N ASN A 135 -11.50 -18.18 14.00
CA ASN A 135 -12.43 -19.10 14.65
C ASN A 135 -12.10 -20.58 14.37
N LEU A 136 -11.59 -20.88 13.20
CA LEU A 136 -11.20 -22.24 12.77
C LEU A 136 -9.72 -22.55 13.04
N LYS A 137 -8.90 -21.55 13.35
CA LYS A 137 -7.43 -21.63 13.45
C LYS A 137 -6.79 -22.24 12.19
N GLN A 138 -7.34 -21.90 11.02
CA GLN A 138 -6.90 -22.44 9.74
C GLN A 138 -6.49 -21.32 8.78
N MET A 139 -5.46 -21.60 8.01
CA MET A 139 -5.01 -20.77 6.88
C MET A 139 -5.50 -21.39 5.58
N TRP A 140 -6.19 -20.62 4.76
CA TRP A 140 -6.66 -21.06 3.45
C TRP A 140 -5.96 -20.26 2.37
N GLN A 141 -5.51 -20.96 1.34
CA GLN A 141 -5.01 -20.37 0.11
C GLN A 141 -6.18 -20.13 -0.85
N CYS A 142 -6.33 -18.92 -1.33
CA CYS A 142 -7.30 -18.53 -2.35
C CYS A 142 -6.53 -18.21 -3.64
N GLY A 143 -6.80 -18.96 -4.70
CA GLY A 143 -6.04 -18.90 -5.95
C GLY A 143 -4.91 -19.95 -6.02
N PRO A 144 -3.98 -19.83 -7.03
CA PRO A 144 -3.95 -18.76 -8.02
C PRO A 144 -5.15 -18.78 -8.95
N TYR A 145 -5.70 -17.58 -9.20
CA TYR A 145 -6.73 -17.39 -10.22
C TYR A 145 -6.08 -17.25 -11.60
N GLY A 146 -6.86 -16.98 -12.64
CA GLY A 146 -6.34 -16.86 -14.00
C GLY A 146 -5.23 -15.81 -14.18
N PRO A 147 -4.48 -15.86 -15.30
CA PRO A 147 -3.25 -15.10 -15.50
C PRO A 147 -3.44 -13.57 -15.50
N ASN A 148 -4.65 -13.07 -15.74
CA ASN A 148 -4.97 -11.63 -15.73
C ASN A 148 -5.86 -11.23 -14.53
N HIS A 149 -5.86 -12.03 -13.47
CA HIS A 149 -6.63 -11.78 -12.27
C HIS A 149 -5.71 -11.34 -11.12
N ALA A 150 -6.12 -10.32 -10.37
CA ALA A 150 -5.47 -9.95 -9.13
C ALA A 150 -6.46 -9.31 -8.16
N THR A 151 -6.22 -9.46 -6.86
CA THR A 151 -7.05 -8.89 -5.79
C THR A 151 -6.73 -7.41 -5.59
N ALA A 152 -7.76 -6.58 -5.49
CA ALA A 152 -7.61 -5.12 -5.45
C ALA A 152 -6.70 -4.59 -4.32
N GLY A 153 -6.74 -5.19 -3.12
CA GLY A 153 -5.84 -4.84 -2.00
C GLY A 153 -4.37 -5.10 -2.30
N THR A 154 -4.07 -5.89 -3.34
CA THR A 154 -2.70 -6.19 -3.77
C THR A 154 -2.20 -5.34 -4.95
N PHE A 155 -3.02 -4.43 -5.48
CA PHE A 155 -2.64 -3.64 -6.64
C PHE A 155 -1.48 -2.69 -6.38
N ALA A 156 -0.64 -2.54 -7.39
CA ALA A 156 0.34 -1.48 -7.53
C ALA A 156 0.33 -0.98 -8.98
N PHE A 157 0.55 0.32 -9.16
CA PHE A 157 0.44 0.99 -10.46
C PHE A 157 1.66 1.85 -10.74
N LYS A 158 2.08 1.93 -12.01
CA LYS A 158 2.91 3.04 -12.46
C LYS A 158 2.05 4.29 -12.58
N ARG A 159 2.58 5.43 -12.16
CA ARG A 159 1.99 6.73 -12.48
C ARG A 159 2.33 7.03 -13.96
N GLU A 160 1.34 7.42 -14.72
CA GLU A 160 1.53 7.99 -16.07
C GLU A 160 1.90 9.47 -16.00
#